data_139b27654eef72db55fe21b66f53446c
#
_entry.id   139b27654eef72db55fe21b66f53446c
#
_cell.length_a   1.000
_cell.length_b   1.000
_cell.length_c   1.000
_cell.angle_alpha   90.00
_cell.angle_beta   90.00
_cell.angle_gamma   90.00
#
_symmetry.space_group_name_H-M   'P 1'
#
loop_
_entity.id
_entity.type
_entity.pdbx_description
1 polymer ?
#
loop_
_entity_poly.entity_id
_entity_poly.type
_entity_poly.pdbx_seq_one_letter_code
_entity_poly.pdbx_strand_id
1 'polypeptide(L)' 'MQDYKSTIAKLRSDAAEAALIRDMATEQTKRDMFDRLYAHLTRLADEVEQAMMVNPN' A
#
# COMPACT_ATOMS: atom_id res chain seq x y z
N MET A 1 -3.90 -19.56 9.47
CA MET A 1 -3.93 -19.57 8.01
C MET A 1 -3.94 -18.14 7.49
N GLN A 2 -3.15 -17.88 6.47
CA GLN A 2 -3.02 -16.52 5.97
C GLN A 2 -4.10 -16.20 4.96
N ASP A 3 -4.70 -15.03 5.10
CA ASP A 3 -5.71 -14.56 4.16
C ASP A 3 -5.08 -13.50 3.26
N TYR A 4 -4.55 -13.94 2.13
CA TYR A 4 -3.88 -13.05 1.19
C TYR A 4 -4.80 -11.95 0.68
N LYS A 5 -6.05 -12.27 0.41
CA LYS A 5 -7.00 -11.29 -0.12
C LYS A 5 -7.24 -10.16 0.86
N SER A 6 -7.41 -10.50 2.13
CA SER A 6 -7.64 -9.51 3.18
C SER A 6 -6.41 -8.63 3.36
N THR A 7 -5.23 -9.23 3.33
CA THR A 7 -3.98 -8.49 3.47
C THR A 7 -3.79 -7.52 2.30
N ILE A 8 -4.04 -7.99 1.08
CA ILE A 8 -3.93 -7.15 -0.10
C ILE A 8 -4.90 -5.97 -0.02
N ALA A 9 -6.14 -6.23 0.35
CA ALA A 9 -7.15 -5.19 0.45
C ALA A 9 -6.75 -4.13 1.48
N LYS A 10 -6.21 -4.57 2.62
CA LYS A 10 -5.77 -3.64 3.66
C LYS A 10 -4.60 -2.80 3.19
N LEU A 11 -3.62 -3.41 2.54
CA LEU A 11 -2.46 -2.68 2.04
C LEU A 11 -2.87 -1.65 0.99
N ARG A 12 -3.79 -2.01 0.10
CA ARG A 12 -4.25 -1.07 -0.92
C ARG A 12 -5.07 0.06 -0.31
N SER A 13 -5.86 -0.25 0.72
CA SER A 13 -6.60 0.78 1.45
C SER A 13 -5.66 1.75 2.15
N ASP A 14 -4.61 1.21 2.80
CA ASP A 14 -3.61 2.04 3.46
C ASP A 14 -2.85 2.89 2.45
N ALA A 15 -2.56 2.33 1.27
CA ALA A 15 -1.90 3.09 0.21
C ALA A 15 -2.78 4.25 -0.26
N ALA A 16 -4.07 4.01 -0.43
CA ALA A 16 -5.00 5.06 -0.84
C ALA A 16 -5.06 6.17 0.20
N GLU A 17 -5.03 5.80 1.48
CA GLU A 17 -5.03 6.77 2.56
C GLU A 17 -3.75 7.60 2.55
N ALA A 18 -2.61 6.95 2.32
CA ALA A 18 -1.33 7.65 2.23
C ALA A 18 -1.33 8.65 1.08
N ALA A 19 -1.91 8.25 -0.07
CA ALA A 19 -2.00 9.14 -1.22
C ALA A 19 -2.89 10.35 -0.92
N LEU A 20 -3.98 10.14 -0.18
CA LEU A 20 -4.85 11.22 0.21
C LEU A 20 -4.14 12.22 1.11
N ILE A 21 -3.42 11.72 2.11
CA ILE A 21 -2.65 12.59 3.02
C ILE A 21 -1.58 13.36 2.24
N ARG A 22 -0.89 12.68 1.32
CA ARG A 22 0.11 13.32 0.47
C ARG A 22 -0.50 14.48 -0.31
N ASP A 23 -1.66 14.25 -0.93
CA ASP A 23 -2.29 15.26 -1.78
C ASP A 23 -2.82 16.44 -0.98
N MET A 24 -3.17 16.22 0.29
CA MET A 24 -3.67 17.28 1.16
C MET A 24 -2.57 18.02 1.90
N ALA A 25 -1.37 17.48 1.95
CA ALA A 25 -0.27 18.07 2.68
C ALA A 25 0.23 19.34 1.98
N THR A 26 0.52 20.37 2.78
CA THR A 26 1.03 21.62 2.27
C THR A 26 2.54 21.73 2.39
N GLU A 27 3.15 20.90 3.25
CA GLU A 27 4.60 20.89 3.42
C GLU A 27 5.23 19.87 2.50
N GLN A 28 6.30 20.25 1.83
CA GLN A 28 6.97 19.38 0.87
C GLN A 28 7.53 18.12 1.55
N THR A 29 8.12 18.27 2.74
CA THR A 29 8.68 17.13 3.45
C THR A 29 7.60 16.09 3.74
N LYS A 30 6.43 16.54 4.19
CA LYS A 30 5.31 15.64 4.48
C LYS A 30 4.81 14.97 3.20
N ARG A 31 4.71 15.74 2.12
CA ARG A 31 4.26 15.20 0.83
C ARG A 31 5.21 14.12 0.34
N ASP A 32 6.52 14.37 0.44
CA ASP A 32 7.52 13.40 0.01
C ASP A 32 7.45 12.14 0.84
N MET A 33 7.26 12.29 2.15
CA MET A 33 7.19 11.16 3.05
C MET A 33 5.99 10.26 2.73
N PHE A 34 4.83 10.86 2.53
CA PHE A 34 3.63 10.07 2.24
C PHE A 34 3.61 9.52 0.83
N ASP A 35 4.31 10.18 -0.10
CA ASP A 35 4.49 9.63 -1.44
C ASP A 35 5.33 8.35 -1.38
N ARG A 36 6.41 8.35 -0.59
CA ARG A 36 7.22 7.15 -0.41
C ARG A 36 6.44 6.05 0.29
N LEU A 37 5.61 6.42 1.27
CA LEU A 37 4.77 5.45 1.95
C LEU A 37 3.76 4.83 1.00
N TYR A 38 3.13 5.65 0.17
CA TYR A 38 2.21 5.17 -0.85
C TYR A 38 2.89 4.16 -1.77
N ALA A 39 4.07 4.49 -2.27
CA ALA A 39 4.81 3.62 -3.18
C ALA A 39 5.19 2.32 -2.49
N HIS A 40 5.61 2.40 -1.23
CA HIS A 40 6.00 1.24 -0.46
C HIS A 40 4.82 0.29 -0.23
N LEU A 41 3.68 0.84 0.18
CA LEU A 41 2.49 0.04 0.43
C LEU A 41 1.95 -0.61 -0.85
N THR A 42 2.00 0.13 -1.96
CA THR A 42 1.59 -0.40 -3.25
C THR A 42 2.48 -1.58 -3.66
N ARG A 43 3.78 -1.43 -3.47
CA ARG A 43 4.72 -2.51 -3.80
C ARG A 43 4.46 -3.74 -2.92
N LEU A 44 4.23 -3.54 -1.62
CA LEU A 44 3.93 -4.65 -0.73
C LEU A 44 2.66 -5.37 -1.15
N ALA A 45 1.63 -4.61 -1.52
CA ALA A 45 0.39 -5.21 -1.98
C ALA A 45 0.63 -6.06 -3.24
N ASP A 46 1.43 -5.54 -4.17
CA ASP A 46 1.76 -6.27 -5.38
C ASP A 46 2.55 -7.54 -5.06
N GLU A 47 3.46 -7.48 -4.09
CA GLU A 47 4.24 -8.65 -3.69
C GLU A 47 3.37 -9.72 -3.06
N VAL A 48 2.42 -9.31 -2.21
CA VAL A 48 1.51 -10.27 -1.60
C VAL A 48 0.60 -10.89 -2.67
N GLU A 49 0.14 -10.08 -3.61
CA GLU A 49 -0.68 -10.58 -4.70
C GLU A 49 0.09 -11.60 -5.55
N GLN A 50 1.36 -11.31 -5.81
CA GLN A 50 2.22 -12.23 -6.54
C GLN A 50 2.37 -13.55 -5.78
N ALA A 51 2.56 -13.47 -4.46
CA ALA A 51 2.67 -14.67 -3.64
C ALA A 51 1.38 -15.49 -3.67
N MET A 52 0.23 -14.81 -3.69
CA MET A 52 -1.06 -15.49 -3.79
C MET A 52 -1.20 -16.24 -5.11
N MET A 53 -0.70 -15.64 -6.21
CA MET A 53 -0.79 -16.27 -7.53
C MET A 53 0.12 -17.48 -7.64
N VAL A 54 1.29 -17.43 -7.00
CA VAL A 54 2.25 -18.52 -7.05
C VAL A 54 1.88 -19.61 -6.05
N ASN A 55 1.30 -19.24 -4.93
CA ASN A 55 1.07 -20.15 -3.81
C ASN A 55 -0.32 -19.88 -3.22
N PRO A 56 -1.38 -20.12 -3.99
CA PRO A 56 -2.72 -19.78 -3.52
C PRO A 56 -3.15 -20.63 -2.33
N ASN A 57 -3.88 -20.03 -1.44
CA ASN A 57 -4.44 -20.69 -0.27
C ASN A 57 -5.84 -21.17 -0.53
#